data_8c7116a64189f2a48cdc8879b4c6b7fa
#
_entry.id   8c7116a64189f2a48cdc8879b4c6b7fa
#
_cell.length_a   1.000
_cell.length_b   1.000
_cell.length_c   1.000
_cell.angle_alpha   90.00
_cell.angle_beta   90.00
_cell.angle_gamma   90.00
#
_symmetry.space_group_name_H-M   'P 1'
#
loop_
_entity.id
_entity.type
_entity.pdbx_description
1 polymer ?
#
loop_
_entity_poly.entity_id
_entity_poly.type
_entity_poly.pdbx_seq_one_letter_code
_entity_poly.pdbx_strand_id
1 'polypeptide(L)' 'LYQDNERVAHIHVANGNYYFHGHIVPGWQGVKKTFDTAEELEIYIKQHGLEYEKQKQLTLF' A
#
# COMPACT_ATOMS: atom_id res chain seq x y z
N LEU A 1 -3.88 -0.46 -1.97
CA LEU A 1 -3.78 0.62 -0.99
C LEU A 1 -4.53 1.85 -1.47
N TYR A 2 -5.11 2.54 -0.54
CA TYR A 2 -5.95 3.70 -0.83
C TYR A 2 -5.46 4.92 -0.08
N GLN A 3 -5.62 6.07 -0.71
CA GLN A 3 -5.40 7.36 -0.08
C GLN A 3 -6.56 8.26 -0.50
N ASP A 4 -7.30 8.78 0.47
CA ASP A 4 -8.46 9.63 0.19
C ASP A 4 -9.47 8.96 -0.74
N ASN A 5 -9.68 7.64 -0.51
CA ASN A 5 -10.63 6.85 -1.29
C ASN A 5 -10.19 6.61 -2.72
N GLU A 6 -8.93 6.90 -3.04
CA GLU A 6 -8.40 6.65 -4.36
C GLU A 6 -7.35 5.53 -4.28
N ARG A 7 -7.42 4.58 -5.19
CA ARG A 7 -6.43 3.50 -5.21
C ARG A 7 -5.13 4.04 -5.79
N VAL A 8 -4.08 4.07 -4.96
CA VAL A 8 -2.82 4.69 -5.36
C VAL A 8 -1.68 3.69 -5.51
N ALA A 9 -1.82 2.48 -4.97
CA ALA A 9 -0.72 1.53 -5.02
C ALA A 9 -1.22 0.13 -4.73
N HIS A 10 -0.36 -0.86 -5.02
CA HIS A 10 -0.65 -2.24 -4.64
C HIS A 10 0.62 -2.88 -4.13
N ILE A 11 0.47 -4.01 -3.44
CA ILE A 11 1.58 -4.74 -2.87
C ILE A 11 1.59 -6.14 -3.46
N HIS A 12 2.78 -6.56 -3.88
CA HIS A 12 3.01 -7.87 -4.43
C HIS A 12 3.96 -8.61 -3.51
N VAL A 13 3.60 -9.80 -3.07
CA VAL A 13 4.43 -10.59 -2.18
C VAL A 13 5.06 -11.72 -2.97
N ALA A 14 6.38 -11.80 -2.91
CA ALA A 14 7.10 -12.85 -3.59
C ALA A 14 8.41 -13.13 -2.85
N ASN A 15 8.76 -14.41 -2.72
CA ASN A 15 10.03 -14.82 -2.13
C ASN A 15 10.27 -14.23 -0.75
N GLY A 16 9.19 -14.05 0.02
CA GLY A 16 9.32 -13.51 1.36
C GLY A 16 9.51 -12.01 1.43
N ASN A 17 9.48 -11.33 0.30
CA ASN A 17 9.64 -9.89 0.26
C ASN A 17 8.32 -9.23 -0.16
N TYR A 18 8.19 -7.97 0.20
CA TYR A 18 7.01 -7.19 -0.12
C TYR A 18 7.40 -6.10 -1.11
N TYR A 19 6.75 -6.10 -2.27
CA TYR A 19 7.05 -5.13 -3.32
C TYR A 19 5.89 -4.14 -3.44
N PHE A 20 6.20 -2.88 -3.20
CA PHE A 20 5.22 -1.80 -3.25
C PHE A 20 5.33 -1.13 -4.61
N HIS A 21 4.20 -1.04 -5.31
CA HIS A 21 4.16 -0.43 -6.65
C HIS A 21 3.13 0.68 -6.66
N GLY A 22 3.58 1.90 -6.93
CA GLY A 22 2.66 3.01 -7.08
C GLY A 22 1.94 2.94 -8.42
N HIS A 23 0.68 3.33 -8.42
CA HIS A 23 -0.10 3.39 -9.65
C HIS A 23 0.19 4.68 -10.40
N ILE A 24 -0.38 4.80 -11.61
CA ILE A 24 -0.19 5.99 -12.41
C ILE A 24 -1.19 7.04 -11.94
N VAL A 25 -0.90 7.63 -10.81
CA VAL A 25 -1.68 8.71 -10.24
C VAL A 25 -0.72 9.77 -9.73
N PRO A 26 -1.15 11.03 -9.63
CA PRO A 26 -0.26 12.09 -9.17
C PRO A 26 0.32 11.76 -7.80
N GLY A 27 1.63 11.93 -7.68
CA GLY A 27 2.31 11.68 -6.43
C GLY A 27 2.78 10.26 -6.23
N TRP A 28 2.27 9.31 -6.99
CA TRP A 28 2.63 7.89 -6.81
C TRP A 28 3.22 7.26 -8.05
N GLN A 29 3.12 7.92 -9.17
CA GLN A 29 3.61 7.39 -10.42
C GLN A 29 5.12 7.13 -10.33
N GLY A 30 5.53 5.91 -10.68
CA GLY A 30 6.94 5.56 -10.66
C GLY A 30 7.49 5.16 -9.32
N VAL A 31 6.68 5.17 -8.27
CA VAL A 31 7.15 4.79 -6.94
C VAL A 31 7.26 3.28 -6.86
N LYS A 32 8.44 2.81 -6.44
CA LYS A 32 8.69 1.39 -6.21
C LYS A 32 9.52 1.23 -4.95
N LYS A 33 9.09 0.35 -4.07
CA LYS A 33 9.81 0.08 -2.83
C LYS A 33 9.81 -1.42 -2.59
N THR A 34 10.83 -1.88 -1.89
CA THR A 34 10.93 -3.27 -1.48
C THR A 34 11.14 -3.31 0.01
N PHE A 35 10.37 -4.15 0.70
CA PHE A 35 10.49 -4.30 2.14
C PHE A 35 10.76 -5.77 2.47
N ASP A 36 11.65 -5.99 3.43
CA ASP A 36 12.00 -7.34 3.84
C ASP A 36 11.04 -7.90 4.87
N THR A 37 10.32 -7.05 5.57
CA THR A 37 9.40 -7.49 6.62
C THR A 37 8.09 -6.74 6.50
N ALA A 38 7.03 -7.37 7.01
CA ALA A 38 5.73 -6.73 7.05
C ALA A 38 5.75 -5.49 7.95
N GLU A 39 6.57 -5.52 8.96
CA GLU A 39 6.65 -4.40 9.87
C GLU A 39 7.14 -3.13 9.18
N GLU A 40 8.17 -3.27 8.37
CA GLU A 40 8.68 -2.12 7.61
C GLU A 40 7.64 -1.58 6.64
N LEU A 41 6.94 -2.49 6.00
CA LEU A 41 5.88 -2.11 5.09
C LEU A 41 4.79 -1.32 5.80
N GLU A 42 4.39 -1.77 6.98
CA GLU A 42 3.33 -1.10 7.71
C GLU A 42 3.73 0.28 8.20
N ILE A 43 5.00 0.42 8.58
CA ILE A 43 5.50 1.74 8.95
C ILE A 43 5.39 2.71 7.78
N TYR A 44 5.78 2.25 6.61
CA TYR A 44 5.71 3.08 5.41
C TYR A 44 4.26 3.47 5.10
N ILE A 45 3.35 2.51 5.22
CA ILE A 45 1.94 2.76 4.96
C ILE A 45 1.39 3.80 5.92
N LYS A 46 1.72 3.69 7.20
CA LYS A 46 1.25 4.64 8.18
C LYS A 46 1.83 6.03 7.96
N GLN A 47 3.10 6.09 7.58
CA GLN A 47 3.74 7.38 7.38
C GLN A 47 3.12 8.16 6.23
N HIS A 48 2.53 7.46 5.28
CA HIS A 48 1.95 8.10 4.11
C HIS A 48 0.43 8.16 4.18
N GLY A 49 -0.15 7.74 5.30
CA GLY A 49 -1.60 7.83 5.46
C GLY A 49 -2.38 6.92 4.54
N LEU A 50 -1.79 5.79 4.18
CA LEU A 50 -2.46 4.86 3.28
C LEU A 50 -3.35 3.89 4.06
N GLU A 51 -4.33 3.33 3.38
CA GLU A 51 -5.25 2.37 3.96
C GLU A 51 -5.34 1.14 3.08
N TYR A 52 -5.58 0.01 3.72
CA TYR A 52 -5.80 -1.23 2.98
C TYR A 52 -7.23 -1.28 2.47
N GLU A 53 -7.38 -1.91 1.32
CA GLU A 53 -8.69 -2.07 0.73
C GLU A 53 -9.65 -2.81 1.65
N LYS A 54 -9.16 -3.77 2.37
CA LYS A 54 -10.01 -4.60 3.22
C LYS A 54 -10.71 -3.84 4.32
N GLN A 55 -10.14 -2.73 4.75
CA GLN A 55 -10.72 -2.00 5.86
C GLN A 55 -12.10 -1.46 5.52
N LYS A 56 -12.36 -1.25 4.26
CA LYS A 56 -13.65 -0.74 3.86
C LYS A 56 -14.76 -1.77 3.99
N GLN A 57 -14.40 -3.03 3.98
CA GLN A 57 -15.39 -4.07 4.07
C GLN A 57 -15.81 -4.37 5.48
N LEU A 58 -15.02 -3.95 6.43
CA LEU A 58 -15.30 -4.26 7.82
C LEU A 58 -16.44 -3.46 8.40
N THR A 59 -16.96 -2.52 7.66
CA THR A 59 -18.03 -1.67 8.16
C THR A 59 -19.40 -2.16 7.76
N LEU A 60 -19.49 -3.38 7.28
CA LEU A 60 -20.72 -3.86 6.72
C LEU A 60 -21.66 -4.45 7.71
N PHE A 61 -21.44 -4.33 8.89
CA PHE A 61 -22.43 -4.86 9.81
C PHE A 61 -22.69 -4.01 10.94
#